data_5fdc8ef2848a5c4530f418fdc6f09199
#
_entry.id   5fdc8ef2848a5c4530f418fdc6f09199
#
_cell.length_a   1.000
_cell.length_b   1.000
_cell.length_c   1.000
_cell.angle_alpha   90.00
_cell.angle_beta   90.00
_cell.angle_gamma   90.00
#
_symmetry.space_group_name_H-M   'P 1'
#
loop_
_entity.id
_entity.type
_entity.pdbx_description
1 polymer ?
#
loop_
_entity_poly.entity_id
_entity_poly.type
_entity_poly.pdbx_seq_one_letter_code
_entity_poly.pdbx_strand_id
1 'polypeptide(L)'
;MAGYAGFAGTVKIGAEKRDFLKTRFSPMFLRCLDETEPYSVEQWIKREQKEEHCSFTAYEYAGEGGVLAALWNLSGIFNAGIDADLRCMPVRQVTVEVCELFELNPYRLYSGNCAVLASDRGGLLVRRLREEGIPAGVIGNVAEGSARQIRHGQEGAGFLERPRPDELTKII
;
A
#
# COMPACT_ATOMS: atom_id res chain seq x y z
N MET A 1 -3.52 6.78 2.69
CA MET A 1 -2.42 5.96 2.15
C MET A 1 -1.78 6.71 0.99
N ALA A 2 -0.47 6.69 0.90
CA ALA A 2 0.34 7.26 -0.17
C ALA A 2 1.18 6.14 -0.81
N GLY A 3 1.37 6.18 -2.13
CA GLY A 3 2.04 5.14 -2.92
C GLY A 3 1.12 3.99 -3.33
N TYR A 4 1.64 3.05 -4.12
CA TYR A 4 0.92 1.87 -4.59
C TYR A 4 1.22 0.65 -3.73
N ALA A 5 0.16 -0.05 -3.26
CA ALA A 5 0.30 -1.32 -2.55
C ALA A 5 0.92 -2.39 -3.46
N GLY A 6 1.89 -3.14 -2.94
CA GLY A 6 2.49 -4.30 -3.59
C GLY A 6 3.34 -4.03 -4.82
N PHE A 7 3.44 -2.78 -5.31
CA PHE A 7 4.12 -2.51 -6.58
C PHE A 7 5.63 -2.81 -6.52
N ALA A 8 6.31 -2.41 -5.45
CA ALA A 8 7.75 -2.70 -5.30
C ALA A 8 8.04 -4.21 -5.24
N GLY A 9 7.17 -4.99 -4.61
CA GLY A 9 7.25 -6.45 -4.62
C GLY A 9 6.99 -7.03 -6.01
N THR A 10 6.00 -6.48 -6.72
CA THR A 10 5.69 -6.87 -8.11
C THR A 10 6.88 -6.65 -9.06
N VAL A 11 7.58 -5.53 -8.91
CA VAL A 11 8.82 -5.25 -9.69
C VAL A 11 9.90 -6.31 -9.39
N LYS A 12 10.09 -6.68 -8.12
CA LYS A 12 11.04 -7.75 -7.74
C LYS A 12 10.66 -9.10 -8.35
N ILE A 13 9.37 -9.48 -8.29
CA ILE A 13 8.86 -10.69 -8.96
C ILE A 13 9.10 -10.60 -10.46
N GLY A 14 8.85 -9.42 -11.05
CA GLY A 14 9.09 -9.14 -12.45
C GLY A 14 10.53 -9.37 -12.89
N ALA A 15 11.50 -9.00 -12.08
CA ALA A 15 12.90 -9.23 -12.32
C ALA A 15 13.26 -10.73 -12.22
N GLU A 16 12.83 -11.40 -11.16
CA GLU A 16 13.16 -12.80 -10.86
C GLU A 16 12.47 -13.80 -11.81
N LYS A 17 11.19 -13.55 -12.14
CA LYS A 17 10.37 -14.45 -12.96
C LYS A 17 10.17 -13.96 -14.39
N ARG A 18 11.06 -13.09 -14.90
CA ARG A 18 10.90 -12.40 -16.19
C ARG A 18 10.57 -13.32 -17.35
N ASP A 19 11.29 -14.44 -17.48
CA ASP A 19 11.11 -15.37 -18.60
C ASP A 19 9.77 -16.11 -18.51
N PHE A 20 9.33 -16.46 -17.32
CA PHE A 20 8.01 -17.05 -17.13
C PHE A 20 6.89 -16.03 -17.46
N LEU A 21 7.04 -14.79 -17.01
CA LEU A 21 6.05 -13.72 -17.29
C LEU A 21 5.93 -13.42 -18.79
N LYS A 22 7.02 -13.53 -19.58
CA LYS A 22 6.99 -13.41 -21.05
C LYS A 22 6.07 -14.43 -21.72
N THR A 23 5.84 -15.58 -21.09
CA THR A 23 4.95 -16.63 -21.63
C THR A 23 3.47 -16.31 -21.36
N ARG A 24 3.17 -15.37 -20.47
CA ARG A 24 1.81 -15.04 -19.99
C ARG A 24 1.34 -13.66 -20.40
N PHE A 25 2.25 -12.69 -20.50
CA PHE A 25 1.94 -11.30 -20.72
C PHE A 25 2.62 -10.72 -21.95
N SER A 26 1.97 -9.75 -22.56
CA SER A 26 2.52 -9.04 -23.71
C SER A 26 3.76 -8.20 -23.34
N PRO A 27 4.66 -7.91 -24.32
CA PRO A 27 5.80 -7.02 -24.07
C PRO A 27 5.39 -5.63 -23.55
N MET A 28 4.23 -5.12 -24.01
CA MET A 28 3.70 -3.82 -23.55
C MET A 28 3.34 -3.87 -22.07
N PHE A 29 2.67 -4.92 -21.62
CA PHE A 29 2.34 -5.13 -20.21
C PHE A 29 3.60 -5.23 -19.35
N LEU A 30 4.60 -5.98 -19.79
CA LEU A 30 5.85 -6.16 -19.06
C LEU A 30 6.68 -4.89 -18.89
N ARG A 31 6.52 -3.89 -19.79
CA ARG A 31 7.16 -2.58 -19.63
C ARG A 31 6.70 -1.87 -18.36
N CYS A 32 5.46 -2.09 -17.92
CA CYS A 32 4.96 -1.52 -16.66
C CYS A 32 5.76 -1.96 -15.43
N LEU A 33 6.47 -3.10 -15.50
CA LEU A 33 7.36 -3.59 -14.46
C LEU A 33 8.73 -2.90 -14.46
N ASP A 34 9.09 -2.27 -15.58
CA ASP A 34 10.36 -1.56 -15.76
C ASP A 34 10.22 -0.06 -15.45
N GLU A 35 9.00 0.40 -15.18
CA GLU A 35 8.73 1.79 -14.83
C GLU A 35 9.24 2.11 -13.43
N THR A 36 9.98 3.20 -13.31
CA THR A 36 10.38 3.76 -12.02
C THR A 36 9.32 4.74 -11.55
N GLU A 37 9.02 4.73 -10.26
CA GLU A 37 8.13 5.72 -9.66
C GLU A 37 8.87 7.07 -9.57
N PRO A 38 8.33 8.15 -10.20
CA PRO A 38 9.02 9.45 -10.26
C PRO A 38 8.91 10.25 -8.95
N TYR A 39 8.47 9.64 -7.88
CA TYR A 39 8.27 10.25 -6.57
C TYR A 39 8.88 9.39 -5.47
N SER A 40 9.07 9.99 -4.30
CA SER A 40 9.46 9.29 -3.07
C SER A 40 8.53 9.68 -1.93
N VAL A 41 7.77 8.70 -1.45
CA VAL A 41 6.88 8.88 -0.30
C VAL A 41 7.68 9.23 0.96
N GLU A 42 8.86 8.62 1.14
CA GLU A 42 9.74 8.91 2.26
C GLU A 42 10.23 10.36 2.25
N GLN A 43 10.70 10.86 1.10
CA GLN A 43 11.17 12.25 0.98
C GLN A 43 10.03 13.24 1.21
N TRP A 44 8.83 12.92 0.71
CA TRP A 44 7.65 13.73 0.93
C TRP A 44 7.29 13.82 2.41
N ILE A 45 7.25 12.69 3.13
CA ILE A 45 6.97 12.63 4.57
C ILE A 45 8.01 13.45 5.35
N LYS A 46 9.30 13.25 5.07
CA LYS A 46 10.40 13.98 5.74
C LYS A 46 10.33 15.48 5.51
N ARG A 47 9.88 15.92 4.35
CA ARG A 47 9.66 17.35 4.05
C ARG A 47 8.47 17.89 4.81
N GLU A 48 7.32 17.19 4.75
CA GLU A 48 6.09 17.59 5.41
C GLU A 48 6.23 17.69 6.93
N GLN A 49 7.03 16.82 7.54
CA GLN A 49 7.32 16.87 8.99
C GLN A 49 8.07 18.13 9.44
N LYS A 50 8.71 18.84 8.52
CA LYS A 50 9.43 20.09 8.82
C LYS A 50 8.52 21.32 8.69
N GLU A 51 7.34 21.17 8.12
CA GLU A 51 6.36 22.24 8.02
C GLU A 51 5.79 22.59 9.40
N GLU A 52 5.51 23.86 9.63
CA GLU A 52 4.88 24.34 10.87
C GLU A 52 3.54 23.67 11.18
N HIS A 53 2.80 23.33 10.11
CA HIS A 53 1.52 22.65 10.19
C HIS A 53 1.56 21.34 9.36
N CYS A 54 2.12 20.29 9.96
CA CYS A 54 2.14 18.97 9.35
C CYS A 54 0.72 18.47 9.05
N SER A 55 0.49 17.98 7.85
CA SER A 55 -0.83 17.55 7.38
C SER A 55 -1.26 16.16 7.85
N PHE A 56 -0.40 15.46 8.57
CA PHE A 56 -0.69 14.16 9.19
C PHE A 56 -0.21 14.10 10.64
N THR A 57 -0.83 13.26 11.44
CA THR A 57 -0.52 13.10 12.88
C THR A 57 0.34 11.87 13.17
N ALA A 58 0.27 10.86 12.31
CA ALA A 58 1.04 9.63 12.43
C ALA A 58 1.23 8.97 11.06
N TYR A 59 2.24 8.13 10.93
CA TYR A 59 2.49 7.36 9.72
C TYR A 59 3.23 6.06 10.03
N GLU A 60 3.12 5.12 9.10
CA GLU A 60 3.87 3.86 9.07
C GLU A 60 4.23 3.52 7.63
N TYR A 61 5.48 3.20 7.36
CA TYR A 61 5.91 2.72 6.05
C TYR A 61 5.43 1.29 5.81
N ALA A 62 4.98 1.03 4.60
CA ALA A 62 4.35 -0.25 4.25
C ALA A 62 5.34 -1.33 3.75
N GLY A 63 6.61 -1.23 3.99
CA GLY A 63 7.66 -2.13 3.50
C GLY A 63 7.30 -3.62 3.48
N GLU A 64 7.98 -4.41 4.28
CA GLU A 64 7.74 -5.87 4.41
C GLU A 64 6.36 -6.16 5.05
N GLY A 65 5.67 -7.16 4.52
CA GLY A 65 4.30 -7.50 4.91
C GLY A 65 3.22 -6.57 4.35
N GLY A 66 3.64 -5.59 3.55
CA GLY A 66 2.76 -4.69 2.79
C GLY A 66 1.93 -3.74 3.64
N VAL A 67 0.88 -3.22 3.04
CA VAL A 67 -0.02 -2.22 3.65
C VAL A 67 -0.78 -2.77 4.86
N LEU A 68 -1.12 -4.06 4.85
CA LEU A 68 -1.84 -4.67 5.98
C LEU A 68 -0.97 -4.76 7.23
N ALA A 69 0.34 -5.01 7.08
CA ALA A 69 1.26 -4.96 8.20
C ALA A 69 1.42 -3.53 8.74
N ALA A 70 1.53 -2.54 7.85
CA ALA A 70 1.60 -1.13 8.26
C ALA A 70 0.34 -0.67 9.02
N LEU A 71 -0.85 -1.06 8.56
CA LEU A 71 -2.11 -0.79 9.27
C LEU A 71 -2.14 -1.44 10.65
N TRP A 72 -1.70 -2.68 10.76
CA TRP A 72 -1.61 -3.38 12.03
C TRP A 72 -0.68 -2.67 13.02
N ASN A 73 0.53 -2.30 12.55
CA ASN A 73 1.53 -1.62 13.36
C ASN A 73 1.04 -0.26 13.84
N LEU A 74 0.53 0.56 12.91
CA LEU A 74 0.01 1.89 13.22
C LEU A 74 -1.13 1.84 14.25
N SER A 75 -2.09 0.93 14.06
CA SER A 75 -3.16 0.68 15.04
C SER A 75 -2.62 0.23 16.40
N GLY A 76 -1.60 -0.63 16.42
CA GLY A 76 -0.98 -1.13 17.63
C GLY A 76 -0.25 -0.06 18.43
N ILE A 77 0.52 0.80 17.76
CA ILE A 77 1.27 1.89 18.38
C ILE A 77 0.33 2.85 19.13
N PHE A 78 -0.81 3.17 18.55
CA PHE A 78 -1.78 4.12 19.13
C PHE A 78 -2.92 3.44 19.90
N ASN A 79 -2.92 2.12 19.99
CA ASN A 79 -4.02 1.34 20.58
C ASN A 79 -5.40 1.79 20.08
N ALA A 80 -5.48 2.08 18.78
CA ALA A 80 -6.66 2.61 18.12
C ALA A 80 -7.27 1.56 17.18
N GLY A 81 -8.59 1.52 17.12
CA GLY A 81 -9.30 0.75 16.11
C GLY A 81 -9.14 1.36 14.72
N ILE A 82 -9.33 0.57 13.71
CA ILE A 82 -9.39 0.99 12.30
C ILE A 82 -10.57 0.36 11.59
N ASP A 83 -11.10 1.09 10.62
CA ASP A 83 -12.06 0.59 9.64
C ASP A 83 -11.57 0.99 8.25
N ALA A 84 -10.97 0.04 7.53
CA ALA A 84 -10.36 0.28 6.23
C ALA A 84 -11.03 -0.54 5.13
N ASP A 85 -11.14 0.05 3.94
CA ASP A 85 -11.67 -0.61 2.73
C ASP A 85 -10.54 -0.87 1.73
N LEU A 86 -10.29 -2.13 1.42
CA LEU A 86 -9.23 -2.55 0.49
C LEU A 86 -9.42 -1.96 -0.91
N ARG A 87 -10.66 -1.74 -1.35
CA ARG A 87 -10.94 -1.18 -2.67
C ARG A 87 -10.58 0.29 -2.81
N CYS A 88 -10.39 0.99 -1.68
CA CYS A 88 -9.93 2.38 -1.67
C CYS A 88 -8.39 2.50 -1.70
N MET A 89 -7.67 1.38 -1.61
CA MET A 89 -6.21 1.36 -1.64
C MET A 89 -5.71 1.48 -3.08
N PRO A 90 -4.80 2.43 -3.39
CA PRO A 90 -4.17 2.48 -4.69
C PRO A 90 -3.35 1.23 -4.98
N VAL A 91 -3.72 0.50 -6.03
CA VAL A 91 -3.01 -0.68 -6.55
C VAL A 91 -2.89 -0.53 -8.07
N ARG A 92 -1.74 -0.87 -8.65
CA ARG A 92 -1.57 -0.86 -10.10
C ARG A 92 -2.15 -2.14 -10.72
N GLN A 93 -2.70 -2.02 -11.93
CA GLN A 93 -3.22 -3.18 -12.66
C GLN A 93 -2.16 -4.27 -12.81
N VAL A 94 -0.92 -3.91 -13.12
CA VAL A 94 0.18 -4.87 -13.24
C VAL A 94 0.43 -5.65 -11.94
N THR A 95 0.23 -5.02 -10.78
CA THR A 95 0.32 -5.70 -9.48
C THR A 95 -0.81 -6.71 -9.31
N VAL A 96 -2.03 -6.34 -9.66
CA VAL A 96 -3.20 -7.23 -9.57
C VAL A 96 -2.98 -8.48 -10.43
N GLU A 97 -2.64 -8.31 -11.70
CA GLU A 97 -2.44 -9.39 -12.66
C GLU A 97 -1.28 -10.34 -12.27
N VAL A 98 -0.17 -9.78 -11.80
CA VAL A 98 0.97 -10.59 -11.34
C VAL A 98 0.62 -11.32 -10.05
N CYS A 99 -0.06 -10.68 -9.11
CA CYS A 99 -0.49 -11.31 -7.88
C CYS A 99 -1.51 -12.44 -8.15
N GLU A 100 -2.44 -12.24 -9.07
CA GLU A 100 -3.40 -13.28 -9.48
C GLU A 100 -2.69 -14.50 -10.08
N LEU A 101 -1.71 -14.27 -10.97
CA LEU A 101 -0.93 -15.34 -11.61
C LEU A 101 -0.18 -16.24 -10.60
N PHE A 102 0.31 -15.66 -9.51
CA PHE A 102 1.09 -16.35 -8.48
C PHE A 102 0.30 -16.63 -7.19
N GLU A 103 -1.01 -16.39 -7.17
CA GLU A 103 -1.88 -16.56 -5.99
C GLU A 103 -1.40 -15.78 -4.75
N LEU A 104 -0.97 -14.52 -4.97
CA LEU A 104 -0.48 -13.63 -3.94
C LEU A 104 -1.51 -12.60 -3.52
N ASN A 105 -1.43 -12.12 -2.29
CA ASN A 105 -2.22 -10.99 -1.81
C ASN A 105 -1.46 -9.68 -2.03
N PRO A 106 -1.90 -8.76 -2.92
CA PRO A 106 -1.20 -7.52 -3.22
C PRO A 106 -1.05 -6.58 -2.01
N TYR A 107 -1.94 -6.67 -1.04
CA TYR A 107 -1.91 -5.86 0.18
C TYR A 107 -0.94 -6.38 1.25
N ARG A 108 -0.46 -7.62 1.10
CA ARG A 108 0.57 -8.26 1.94
C ARG A 108 1.93 -8.37 1.24
N LEU A 109 1.99 -7.93 -0.01
CA LEU A 109 3.20 -7.93 -0.82
C LEU A 109 4.04 -6.69 -0.52
N TYR A 110 5.35 -6.83 -0.50
CA TYR A 110 6.32 -5.75 -0.25
C TYR A 110 5.97 -4.44 -0.97
N SER A 111 5.86 -3.37 -0.21
CA SER A 111 5.34 -2.08 -0.65
C SER A 111 6.34 -0.94 -0.33
N GLY A 112 7.54 -1.00 -0.93
CA GLY A 112 8.70 -0.20 -0.51
C GLY A 112 8.59 1.32 -0.66
N ASN A 113 7.76 1.85 -1.56
CA ASN A 113 7.53 3.30 -1.73
C ASN A 113 6.08 3.66 -1.39
N CYS A 114 5.64 3.20 -0.24
CA CYS A 114 4.27 3.34 0.21
C CYS A 114 4.21 3.58 1.73
N ALA A 115 3.23 4.34 2.19
CA ALA A 115 2.96 4.57 3.61
C ALA A 115 1.48 4.73 3.91
N VAL A 116 1.09 4.33 5.11
CA VAL A 116 -0.19 4.67 5.71
C VAL A 116 0.00 5.91 6.59
N LEU A 117 -0.88 6.90 6.43
CA LEU A 117 -0.83 8.13 7.20
C LEU A 117 -2.19 8.35 7.89
N ALA A 118 -2.17 8.78 9.14
CA ALA A 118 -3.34 9.26 9.86
C ALA A 118 -3.43 10.78 9.78
N SER A 119 -4.62 11.32 9.52
CA SER A 119 -4.84 12.75 9.39
C SER A 119 -6.29 13.10 9.70
N ASP A 120 -6.51 14.22 10.39
CA ASP A 120 -7.84 14.76 10.63
C ASP A 120 -8.50 15.32 9.33
N ARG A 121 -7.67 15.57 8.30
CA ARG A 121 -8.10 16.11 7.01
C ARG A 121 -7.65 15.23 5.85
N GLY A 122 -7.95 13.93 5.92
CA GLY A 122 -7.49 12.92 4.95
C GLY A 122 -7.75 13.28 3.48
N GLY A 123 -8.89 13.91 3.17
CA GLY A 123 -9.19 14.35 1.80
C GLY A 123 -8.24 15.45 1.30
N LEU A 124 -7.89 16.41 2.14
CA LEU A 124 -6.92 17.46 1.79
C LEU A 124 -5.51 16.88 1.64
N LEU A 125 -5.12 15.98 2.53
CA LEU A 125 -3.84 15.27 2.46
C LEU A 125 -3.70 14.51 1.14
N VAL A 126 -4.72 13.74 0.75
CA VAL A 126 -4.75 13.00 -0.52
C VAL A 126 -4.65 13.95 -1.72
N ARG A 127 -5.35 15.09 -1.69
CA ARG A 127 -5.26 16.10 -2.75
C ARG A 127 -3.84 16.62 -2.90
N ARG A 128 -3.18 17.03 -1.81
CA ARG A 128 -1.78 17.51 -1.83
C ARG A 128 -0.81 16.48 -2.40
N LEU A 129 -0.92 15.23 -1.95
CA LEU A 129 -0.10 14.13 -2.48
C LEU A 129 -0.27 13.97 -4.00
N ARG A 130 -1.51 14.00 -4.48
CA ARG A 130 -1.82 13.87 -5.91
C ARG A 130 -1.34 15.06 -6.73
N GLU A 131 -1.40 16.26 -6.21
CA GLU A 131 -0.86 17.48 -6.85
C GLU A 131 0.66 17.38 -7.04
N GLU A 132 1.36 16.61 -6.21
CA GLU A 132 2.79 16.29 -6.35
C GLU A 132 3.06 14.97 -7.10
N GLY A 133 2.05 14.40 -7.75
CA GLY A 133 2.19 13.18 -8.55
C GLY A 133 2.28 11.89 -7.73
N ILE A 134 2.04 11.94 -6.42
CA ILE A 134 2.05 10.75 -5.57
C ILE A 134 0.63 10.14 -5.54
N PRO A 135 0.46 8.89 -5.99
CA PRO A 135 -0.84 8.23 -5.89
C PRO A 135 -1.25 8.10 -4.43
N ALA A 136 -2.48 8.47 -4.13
CA ALA A 136 -2.97 8.45 -2.77
C ALA A 136 -4.49 8.22 -2.72
N GLY A 137 -4.97 7.66 -1.61
CA GLY A 137 -6.39 7.45 -1.34
C GLY A 137 -6.70 7.53 0.15
N VAL A 138 -7.92 7.99 0.48
CA VAL A 138 -8.49 7.78 1.81
C VAL A 138 -8.95 6.32 1.86
N ILE A 139 -8.28 5.52 2.66
CA ILE A 139 -8.51 4.07 2.71
C ILE A 139 -9.43 3.65 3.86
N GLY A 140 -9.78 4.57 4.75
CA GLY A 140 -10.63 4.29 5.90
C GLY A 140 -10.50 5.33 6.99
N ASN A 141 -10.95 4.98 8.17
CA ASN A 141 -10.98 5.85 9.34
C ASN A 141 -10.34 5.17 10.55
N VAL A 142 -9.78 5.99 11.44
CA VAL A 142 -9.47 5.58 12.80
C VAL A 142 -10.78 5.44 13.56
N ALA A 143 -10.95 4.35 14.30
CA ALA A 143 -12.13 4.04 15.08
C ALA A 143 -11.80 3.99 16.58
N GLU A 144 -12.80 4.21 17.41
CA GLU A 144 -12.68 4.00 18.85
C GLU A 144 -12.49 2.50 19.17
N GLY A 145 -11.82 2.23 20.29
CA GLY A 145 -11.54 0.87 20.72
C GLY A 145 -10.35 0.23 20.01
N SER A 146 -10.28 -1.09 19.99
CA SER A 146 -9.14 -1.84 19.44
C SER A 146 -9.50 -2.71 18.22
N ALA A 147 -10.73 -2.62 17.73
CA ALA A 147 -11.19 -3.41 16.59
C ALA A 147 -10.52 -2.94 15.29
N ARG A 148 -9.93 -3.87 14.56
CA ARG A 148 -9.26 -3.64 13.27
C ARG A 148 -10.10 -4.25 12.16
N GLN A 149 -11.10 -3.50 11.67
CA GLN A 149 -11.99 -3.96 10.63
C GLN A 149 -11.40 -3.71 9.25
N ILE A 150 -11.55 -4.71 8.37
CA ILE A 150 -11.20 -4.61 6.94
C ILE A 150 -12.43 -4.96 6.14
N ARG A 151 -12.80 -4.07 5.21
CA ARG A 151 -13.91 -4.25 4.29
C ARG A 151 -13.42 -4.54 2.88
N HIS A 152 -14.17 -5.37 2.18
CA HIS A 152 -14.04 -5.63 0.75
C HIS A 152 -15.21 -4.96 0.00
N GLY A 153 -15.42 -3.68 0.25
CA GLY A 153 -16.59 -2.96 -0.22
C GLY A 153 -17.88 -3.36 0.51
N GLN A 154 -18.95 -3.57 -0.25
CA GLN A 154 -20.26 -3.97 0.31
C GLN A 154 -20.40 -5.48 0.51
N GLU A 155 -19.50 -6.28 -0.06
CA GLU A 155 -19.63 -7.74 -0.14
C GLU A 155 -19.09 -8.50 1.07
N GLY A 156 -18.34 -7.84 1.95
CA GLY A 156 -17.81 -8.51 3.13
C GLY A 156 -17.03 -7.60 4.05
N ALA A 157 -17.06 -7.94 5.32
CA ALA A 157 -16.24 -7.34 6.35
C ALA A 157 -15.56 -8.44 7.16
N GLY A 158 -14.33 -8.20 7.54
CA GLY A 158 -13.54 -9.09 8.38
C GLY A 158 -12.66 -8.29 9.32
N PHE A 159 -11.80 -8.97 10.04
CA PHE A 159 -10.81 -8.34 10.90
C PHE A 159 -9.42 -8.46 10.27
N LEU A 160 -8.62 -7.40 10.44
CA LEU A 160 -7.22 -7.43 10.09
C LEU A 160 -6.52 -8.49 10.94
N GLU A 161 -5.90 -9.44 10.28
CA GLU A 161 -5.10 -10.47 10.94
C GLU A 161 -3.72 -9.93 11.33
N ARG A 162 -3.08 -10.59 12.28
CA ARG A 162 -1.67 -10.31 12.62
C ARG A 162 -0.79 -10.38 11.36
N PRO A 163 0.27 -9.56 11.28
CA PRO A 163 1.21 -9.63 10.19
C PRO A 163 1.72 -11.06 9.97
N ARG A 164 1.70 -11.48 8.73
CA ARG A 164 2.25 -12.75 8.25
C ARG A 164 3.54 -12.45 7.48
N PRO A 165 4.39 -13.44 7.21
CA PRO A 165 5.51 -13.28 6.29
C PRO A 165 5.06 -12.62 4.98
N ASP A 166 5.94 -11.83 4.39
CA ASP A 166 5.67 -11.15 3.13
C ASP A 166 5.33 -12.15 2.03
N GLU A 167 4.36 -11.83 1.20
CA GLU A 167 3.96 -12.67 0.06
C GLU A 167 5.14 -12.92 -0.92
N LEU A 168 6.10 -12.01 -0.96
CA LEU A 168 7.30 -12.12 -1.77
C LEU A 168 8.12 -13.38 -1.44
N THR A 169 8.13 -13.82 -0.19
CA THR A 169 8.85 -15.02 0.27
C THR A 169 8.32 -16.32 -0.33
N LYS A 170 7.15 -16.31 -0.96
CA LYS A 170 6.61 -17.46 -1.70
C LYS A 170 7.26 -17.64 -3.07
N ILE A 171 7.93 -16.60 -3.57
CA ILE A 171 8.44 -16.53 -4.94
C ILE A 171 9.97 -16.45 -4.98
N ILE A 172 10.55 -15.71 -4.02
CA ILE A 172 11.99 -15.40 -3.94
C ILE A 172 12.54 -15.83 -2.58
#